data_0f7c90cada308579ace7dc166e2eb758
#
_entry.id   0f7c90cada308579ace7dc166e2eb758
#
_cell.length_a   1.000
_cell.length_b   1.000
_cell.length_c   1.000
_cell.angle_alpha   90.00
_cell.angle_beta   90.00
_cell.angle_gamma   90.00
#
_symmetry.space_group_name_H-M   'P 1'
#
loop_
_entity.id
_entity.type
_entity.pdbx_description
1 polymer ?
#
loop_
_entity_poly.entity_id
_entity_poly.type
_entity_poly.pdbx_seq_one_letter_code
_entity_poly.pdbx_strand_id
1 'polypeptide(L)'
;MKTERKKSSPKNQKLDRETWLARSLEALASKGPQGLTVEKLCRTLGVSRESFYWHFKSRADFVQKLAKFWDQRFTVSLKETVASASNGPGERLLLLSELIQDLDVVRFDVAVRAWASVEPLAARIVRTTDQTRYQFVR
;
A
#
# COMPACT_ATOMS: atom_id res chain seq x y z
N MET A 1 2.83 34.60 15.25
CA MET A 1 2.86 34.10 14.64
C MET A 1 3.10 33.26 14.35
N LYS A 2 3.08 33.15 14.59
CA LYS A 2 3.23 32.37 14.20
C LYS A 2 3.42 31.40 13.73
N THR A 3 3.35 31.05 13.84
CA THR A 3 3.45 30.07 13.28
C THR A 3 3.46 29.60 12.43
N GLU A 4 3.38 29.72 12.27
CA GLU A 4 3.35 29.17 11.28
C GLU A 4 3.95 28.78 10.61
N ARG A 5 4.33 29.03 10.81
CA ARG A 5 4.91 28.63 10.12
C ARG A 5 5.44 27.81 9.82
N LYS A 6 5.47 27.67 10.15
CA LYS A 6 6.02 26.86 9.86
C LYS A 6 6.01 26.34 9.10
N LYS A 7 5.97 26.83 9.02
CA LYS A 7 5.82 26.20 8.20
C LYS A 7 6.65 25.80 7.24
N SER A 8 6.88 25.31 7.40
CA SER A 8 7.74 24.60 6.52
C SER A 8 7.19 24.54 5.10
N SER A 9 8.06 24.63 4.11
CA SER A 9 7.61 24.48 2.74
C SER A 9 7.12 23.05 2.54
N PRO A 10 6.11 22.83 1.69
CA PRO A 10 5.64 21.45 1.43
C PRO A 10 6.74 20.52 0.93
N LYS A 11 7.71 21.04 0.19
CA LYS A 11 8.80 20.23 -0.34
C LYS A 11 9.75 19.72 0.73
N ASN A 12 9.82 20.41 1.86
CA ASN A 12 10.68 20.02 2.96
C ASN A 12 9.93 19.26 4.04
N GLN A 13 8.63 19.18 3.90
CA GLN A 13 7.81 18.48 4.85
C GLN A 13 8.01 16.99 4.70
N LYS A 14 8.34 16.33 5.80
CA LYS A 14 8.53 14.90 5.79
C LYS A 14 7.22 14.22 6.07
N LEU A 15 6.75 13.44 5.11
CA LEU A 15 5.61 12.57 5.33
C LEU A 15 6.08 11.38 6.14
N ASP A 16 5.20 10.80 6.95
CA ASP A 16 5.57 9.57 7.61
C ASP A 16 5.56 8.43 6.57
N ARG A 17 6.19 7.31 6.96
CA ARG A 17 6.35 6.19 6.03
C ARG A 17 5.02 5.62 5.58
N GLU A 18 4.08 5.53 6.50
CA GLU A 18 2.77 4.98 6.18
C GLU A 18 2.05 5.84 5.13
N THR A 19 2.14 7.15 5.25
CA THR A 19 1.54 8.06 4.28
C THR A 19 2.22 7.92 2.92
N TRP A 20 3.56 7.79 2.92
CA TRP A 20 4.30 7.54 1.69
C TRP A 20 3.79 6.29 0.99
N LEU A 21 3.64 5.21 1.75
CA LEU A 21 3.22 3.93 1.19
C LEU A 21 1.78 3.96 0.72
N ALA A 22 0.90 4.56 1.49
CA ALA A 22 -0.52 4.66 1.11
C ALA A 22 -0.69 5.48 -0.16
N ARG A 23 0.03 6.60 -0.25
CA ARG A 23 -0.04 7.45 -1.43
C ARG A 23 0.61 6.83 -2.65
N SER A 24 1.68 6.08 -2.42
CA SER A 24 2.34 5.34 -3.51
C SER A 24 1.43 4.26 -4.07
N LEU A 25 0.71 3.58 -3.19
CA LEU A 25 -0.23 2.56 -3.62
C LEU A 25 -1.36 3.20 -4.44
N GLU A 26 -1.82 4.35 -4.02
CA GLU A 26 -2.84 5.10 -4.77
C GLU A 26 -2.31 5.53 -6.14
N ALA A 27 -1.07 5.97 -6.20
CA ALA A 27 -0.44 6.35 -7.47
C ALA A 27 -0.32 5.14 -8.39
N LEU A 28 0.02 3.99 -7.83
CA LEU A 28 0.08 2.75 -8.60
C LEU A 28 -1.28 2.40 -9.19
N ALA A 29 -2.32 2.52 -8.39
CA ALA A 29 -3.68 2.22 -8.85
C ALA A 29 -4.17 3.19 -9.91
N SER A 30 -3.79 4.47 -9.80
CA SER A 30 -4.25 5.50 -10.71
C SER A 30 -3.44 5.59 -11.99
N LYS A 31 -2.12 5.39 -11.90
CA LYS A 31 -1.21 5.67 -13.02
C LYS A 31 -0.45 4.44 -13.52
N GLY A 32 -0.58 3.32 -12.84
CA GLY A 32 0.15 2.11 -13.21
C GLY A 32 1.58 2.11 -12.71
N PRO A 33 2.33 1.05 -13.03
CA PRO A 33 3.71 0.89 -12.52
C PRO A 33 4.65 2.04 -12.91
N GLN A 34 4.44 2.65 -14.06
CA GLN A 34 5.27 3.75 -14.51
C GLN A 34 5.13 4.99 -13.64
N GLY A 35 4.11 5.05 -12.80
CA GLY A 35 3.95 6.15 -11.86
C GLY A 35 4.78 6.03 -10.60
N LEU A 36 5.51 4.93 -10.43
CA LEU A 36 6.26 4.63 -9.21
C LEU A 36 7.73 5.01 -9.27
N THR A 37 8.14 5.90 -10.14
CA THR A 37 9.52 6.41 -10.09
C THR A 37 9.63 7.40 -8.92
N VAL A 38 10.83 7.49 -8.35
CA VAL A 38 11.07 8.41 -7.25
C VAL A 38 10.69 9.84 -7.65
N GLU A 39 11.08 10.23 -8.86
CA GLU A 39 10.80 11.57 -9.36
C GLU A 39 9.29 11.85 -9.43
N LYS A 40 8.55 10.93 -10.02
CA LYS A 40 7.11 11.12 -10.18
C LYS A 40 6.38 11.10 -8.85
N LEU A 41 6.79 10.22 -7.95
CA LEU A 41 6.21 10.15 -6.62
C LEU A 41 6.43 11.44 -5.85
N CYS A 42 7.65 11.96 -5.89
CA CYS A 42 7.96 13.20 -5.19
C CYS A 42 7.14 14.35 -5.75
N ARG A 43 6.96 14.39 -7.06
CA ARG A 43 6.14 15.42 -7.70
C ARG A 43 4.68 15.29 -7.27
N THR A 44 4.16 14.07 -7.27
CA THR A 44 2.78 13.82 -6.89
C THR A 44 2.52 14.17 -5.42
N LEU A 45 3.46 13.83 -4.55
CA LEU A 45 3.32 14.07 -3.12
C LEU A 45 3.72 15.48 -2.69
N GLY A 46 4.36 16.23 -3.59
CA GLY A 46 4.79 17.59 -3.27
C GLY A 46 5.96 17.62 -2.29
N VAL A 47 6.86 16.65 -2.36
CA VAL A 47 8.00 16.56 -1.44
C VAL A 47 9.29 16.42 -2.23
N SER A 48 10.42 16.57 -1.53
CA SER A 48 11.75 16.45 -2.13
C SER A 48 12.17 14.98 -2.21
N ARG A 49 13.20 14.73 -3.02
CA ARG A 49 13.82 13.40 -3.10
C ARG A 49 14.41 12.97 -1.75
N GLU A 50 14.83 13.94 -0.95
CA GLU A 50 15.37 13.67 0.38
C GLU A 50 14.32 13.00 1.27
N SER A 51 13.05 13.38 1.13
CA SER A 51 11.97 12.77 1.88
C SER A 51 11.86 11.29 1.55
N PHE A 52 12.00 10.93 0.28
CA PHE A 52 12.00 9.53 -0.13
C PHE A 52 13.15 8.77 0.53
N TYR A 53 14.37 9.30 0.42
CA TYR A 53 15.55 8.61 0.94
C TYR A 53 15.66 8.65 2.46
N TRP A 54 14.84 9.46 3.09
CA TRP A 54 14.70 9.41 4.54
C TRP A 54 14.04 8.10 4.98
N HIS A 55 13.10 7.62 4.20
CA HIS A 55 12.32 6.43 4.57
C HIS A 55 12.76 5.14 3.88
N PHE A 56 13.37 5.25 2.72
CA PHE A 56 13.70 4.08 1.91
C PHE A 56 15.15 4.16 1.49
N LYS A 57 15.90 3.08 1.78
CA LYS A 57 17.33 3.04 1.50
C LYS A 57 17.64 3.02 0.01
N SER A 58 16.75 2.43 -0.77
CA SER A 58 16.94 2.24 -2.20
C SER A 58 15.58 2.01 -2.83
N ARG A 59 15.58 1.95 -4.16
CA ARG A 59 14.36 1.62 -4.87
C ARG A 59 13.88 0.21 -4.51
N ALA A 60 14.81 -0.74 -4.42
CA ALA A 60 14.45 -2.12 -4.04
C ALA A 60 13.82 -2.17 -2.65
N ASP A 61 14.36 -1.41 -1.72
CA ASP A 61 13.80 -1.32 -0.37
C ASP A 61 12.36 -0.77 -0.42
N PHE A 62 12.16 0.26 -1.22
CA PHE A 62 10.83 0.85 -1.40
C PHE A 62 9.84 -0.16 -1.99
N VAL A 63 10.26 -0.89 -3.03
CA VAL A 63 9.41 -1.88 -3.68
C VAL A 63 8.96 -2.94 -2.68
N GLN A 64 9.89 -3.47 -1.90
CA GLN A 64 9.55 -4.46 -0.89
C GLN A 64 8.59 -3.92 0.16
N LYS A 65 8.85 -2.72 0.64
CA LYS A 65 8.00 -2.12 1.66
C LYS A 65 6.62 -1.81 1.15
N LEU A 66 6.52 -1.37 -0.10
CA LEU A 66 5.23 -1.09 -0.69
C LEU A 66 4.40 -2.36 -0.87
N ALA A 67 5.03 -3.41 -1.38
CA ALA A 67 4.34 -4.69 -1.56
C ALA A 67 3.90 -5.27 -0.21
N LYS A 68 4.74 -5.18 0.81
CA LYS A 68 4.39 -5.64 2.15
C LYS A 68 3.29 -4.81 2.78
N PHE A 69 3.29 -3.51 2.51
CA PHE A 69 2.24 -2.62 2.98
C PHE A 69 0.88 -3.04 2.40
N TRP A 70 0.86 -3.36 1.10
CA TRP A 70 -0.34 -3.86 0.45
C TRP A 70 -0.81 -5.16 1.10
N ASP A 71 0.11 -6.11 1.30
CA ASP A 71 -0.23 -7.37 1.93
C ASP A 71 -0.79 -7.17 3.33
N GLN A 72 -0.12 -6.33 4.12
CA GLN A 72 -0.55 -6.06 5.50
C GLN A 72 -1.94 -5.42 5.52
N ARG A 73 -2.16 -4.44 4.68
CA ARG A 73 -3.40 -3.67 4.70
C ARG A 73 -4.59 -4.45 4.16
N PHE A 74 -4.38 -5.18 3.08
CA PHE A 74 -5.48 -5.83 2.36
C PHE A 74 -5.57 -7.33 2.57
N THR A 75 -4.69 -7.92 3.36
CA THR A 75 -4.75 -9.35 3.67
C THR A 75 -4.67 -9.58 5.17
N VAL A 76 -3.56 -9.20 5.79
CA VAL A 76 -3.34 -9.49 7.21
C VAL A 76 -4.36 -8.78 8.10
N SER A 77 -4.52 -7.48 7.93
CA SER A 77 -5.47 -6.70 8.72
C SER A 77 -6.89 -7.16 8.49
N LEU A 78 -7.22 -7.47 7.24
CA LEU A 78 -8.56 -7.92 6.88
C LEU A 78 -8.87 -9.24 7.57
N LYS A 79 -7.94 -10.19 7.52
CA LYS A 79 -8.10 -11.48 8.18
C LYS A 79 -8.32 -11.31 9.67
N GLU A 80 -7.52 -10.46 10.30
CA GLU A 80 -7.63 -10.23 11.73
C GLU A 80 -8.95 -9.61 12.11
N THR A 81 -9.39 -8.64 11.31
CA THR A 81 -10.67 -7.97 11.56
C THR A 81 -11.83 -8.95 11.45
N VAL A 82 -11.82 -9.75 10.39
CA VAL A 82 -12.89 -10.74 10.16
C VAL A 82 -12.88 -11.79 11.26
N ALA A 83 -11.70 -12.29 11.63
CA ALA A 83 -11.59 -13.35 12.62
C ALA A 83 -12.07 -12.89 14.00
N SER A 84 -11.77 -11.64 14.37
CA SER A 84 -12.12 -11.16 15.71
C SER A 84 -13.56 -10.63 15.82
N ALA A 85 -14.19 -10.26 14.70
CA ALA A 85 -15.50 -9.64 14.72
C ALA A 85 -16.65 -10.60 14.36
N SER A 86 -16.36 -11.76 13.83
CA SER A 86 -17.40 -12.68 13.34
C SER A 86 -17.71 -13.77 14.36
N ASN A 87 -18.96 -14.23 14.33
CA ASN A 87 -19.45 -15.28 15.23
C ASN A 87 -19.67 -16.62 14.54
N GLY A 88 -19.31 -16.72 13.25
CA GLY A 88 -19.48 -17.96 12.51
C GLY A 88 -19.10 -17.81 11.06
N PRO A 89 -19.04 -18.93 10.31
CA PRO A 89 -18.59 -18.91 8.91
C PRO A 89 -19.42 -18.04 7.98
N GLY A 90 -20.75 -18.06 8.14
CA GLY A 90 -21.62 -17.25 7.30
C GLY A 90 -21.45 -15.76 7.53
N GLU A 91 -21.37 -15.37 8.80
CA GLU A 91 -21.15 -13.98 9.17
C GLU A 91 -19.78 -13.52 8.75
N ARG A 92 -18.79 -14.42 8.87
CA ARG A 92 -17.42 -14.10 8.46
C ARG A 92 -17.35 -13.81 6.97
N LEU A 93 -18.03 -14.62 6.16
CA LEU A 93 -18.03 -14.42 4.72
C LEU A 93 -18.72 -13.12 4.33
N LEU A 94 -19.81 -12.80 4.98
CA LEU A 94 -20.54 -11.56 4.73
C LEU A 94 -19.69 -10.35 5.07
N LEU A 95 -19.07 -10.36 6.24
CA LEU A 95 -18.20 -9.27 6.67
C LEU A 95 -17.02 -9.10 5.72
N LEU A 96 -16.43 -10.22 5.30
CA LEU A 96 -15.31 -10.18 4.36
C LEU A 96 -15.74 -9.50 3.04
N SER A 97 -16.92 -9.86 2.54
CA SER A 97 -17.43 -9.25 1.31
C SER A 97 -17.59 -7.75 1.44
N GLU A 98 -18.13 -7.30 2.57
CA GLU A 98 -18.33 -5.88 2.80
C GLU A 98 -17.00 -5.13 2.87
N LEU A 99 -16.03 -5.71 3.57
CA LEU A 99 -14.72 -5.08 3.71
C LEU A 99 -13.98 -5.01 2.37
N ILE A 100 -14.11 -6.03 1.56
CA ILE A 100 -13.49 -6.03 0.23
C ILE A 100 -14.03 -4.87 -0.60
N GLN A 101 -15.33 -4.62 -0.52
CA GLN A 101 -15.93 -3.49 -1.24
C GLN A 101 -15.53 -2.14 -0.63
N ASP A 102 -15.63 -2.02 0.69
CA ASP A 102 -15.38 -0.75 1.37
C ASP A 102 -13.94 -0.27 1.22
N LEU A 103 -12.99 -1.20 1.22
CA LEU A 103 -11.58 -0.87 1.10
C LEU A 103 -11.08 -0.85 -0.34
N ASP A 104 -11.98 -1.11 -1.30
CA ASP A 104 -11.63 -1.10 -2.73
C ASP A 104 -10.50 -2.08 -3.03
N VAL A 105 -10.54 -3.25 -2.39
CA VAL A 105 -9.47 -4.25 -2.47
C VAL A 105 -9.18 -4.65 -3.91
N VAL A 106 -10.22 -4.84 -4.72
CA VAL A 106 -10.05 -5.30 -6.09
C VAL A 106 -9.24 -4.32 -6.92
N ARG A 107 -9.50 -3.03 -6.76
CA ARG A 107 -8.77 -1.99 -7.51
C ARG A 107 -7.28 -2.05 -7.21
N PHE A 108 -6.93 -2.18 -5.94
CA PHE A 108 -5.52 -2.24 -5.54
C PHE A 108 -4.88 -3.58 -5.90
N ASP A 109 -5.65 -4.67 -5.81
CA ASP A 109 -5.15 -5.98 -6.21
C ASP A 109 -4.79 -6.01 -7.71
N VAL A 110 -5.66 -5.47 -8.54
CA VAL A 110 -5.40 -5.39 -9.98
C VAL A 110 -4.11 -4.60 -10.24
N ALA A 111 -3.98 -3.46 -9.58
CA ALA A 111 -2.81 -2.61 -9.75
C ALA A 111 -1.51 -3.28 -9.31
N VAL A 112 -1.54 -3.94 -8.15
CA VAL A 112 -0.36 -4.61 -7.63
C VAL A 112 0.03 -5.81 -8.50
N ARG A 113 -0.94 -6.53 -9.04
CA ARG A 113 -0.63 -7.65 -9.93
C ARG A 113 -0.04 -7.20 -11.25
N ALA A 114 -0.52 -6.09 -11.78
CA ALA A 114 0.09 -5.51 -12.99
C ALA A 114 1.53 -5.09 -12.71
N TRP A 115 1.77 -4.50 -11.54
CA TRP A 115 3.10 -4.11 -11.12
C TRP A 115 4.01 -5.34 -10.95
N ALA A 116 3.49 -6.40 -10.34
CA ALA A 116 4.23 -7.63 -10.13
C ALA A 116 4.68 -8.29 -11.43
N SER A 117 3.96 -8.05 -12.52
CA SER A 117 4.34 -8.61 -13.80
C SER A 117 5.64 -8.01 -14.35
N VAL A 118 6.04 -6.83 -13.86
CA VAL A 118 7.27 -6.17 -14.28
C VAL A 118 8.25 -5.94 -13.13
N GLU A 119 7.88 -6.38 -11.92
CA GLU A 119 8.70 -6.13 -10.73
C GLU A 119 8.84 -7.42 -9.93
N PRO A 120 9.97 -8.16 -10.09
CA PRO A 120 10.13 -9.47 -9.43
C PRO A 120 10.02 -9.45 -7.91
N LEU A 121 10.46 -8.37 -7.27
CA LEU A 121 10.36 -8.28 -5.81
C LEU A 121 8.90 -8.22 -5.37
N ALA A 122 8.07 -7.49 -6.11
CA ALA A 122 6.65 -7.43 -5.83
C ALA A 122 5.99 -8.78 -6.12
N ALA A 123 6.38 -9.44 -7.21
CA ALA A 123 5.83 -10.74 -7.59
C ALA A 123 6.01 -11.78 -6.49
N ARG A 124 7.15 -11.76 -5.83
CA ARG A 124 7.43 -12.70 -4.74
C ARG A 124 6.44 -12.53 -3.60
N ILE A 125 6.18 -11.29 -3.24
CA ILE A 125 5.25 -11.01 -2.14
C ILE A 125 3.81 -11.34 -2.54
N VAL A 126 3.44 -11.05 -3.78
CA VAL A 126 2.11 -11.41 -4.28
C VAL A 126 1.89 -12.92 -4.18
N ARG A 127 2.89 -13.72 -4.54
CA ARG A 127 2.76 -15.18 -4.45
C ARG A 127 2.51 -15.63 -3.01
N THR A 128 3.26 -15.07 -2.07
CA THR A 128 3.08 -15.40 -0.65
C THR A 128 1.69 -14.98 -0.17
N THR A 129 1.25 -13.80 -0.57
CA THR A 129 -0.07 -13.30 -0.22
C THR A 129 -1.17 -14.21 -0.76
N ASP A 130 -1.02 -14.67 -2.01
CA ASP A 130 -2.01 -15.57 -2.61
C ASP A 130 -2.11 -16.87 -1.84
N GLN A 131 -0.98 -17.40 -1.40
CA GLN A 131 -0.98 -18.62 -0.58
C GLN A 131 -1.72 -18.41 0.74
N THR A 132 -1.45 -17.29 1.39
CA THR A 132 -2.09 -16.93 2.64
C THR A 132 -3.60 -16.80 2.47
N ARG A 133 -4.02 -16.10 1.42
CA ARG A 133 -5.45 -15.90 1.14
C ARG A 133 -6.15 -17.21 0.83
N TYR A 134 -5.50 -18.05 0.04
CA TYR A 134 -6.06 -19.35 -0.30
C TYR A 134 -6.30 -20.19 0.94
N GLN A 135 -5.33 -20.22 1.85
CA GLN A 135 -5.47 -21.00 3.08
C GLN A 135 -6.56 -20.44 4.00
N PHE A 136 -6.74 -19.13 3.98
CA PHE A 136 -7.74 -18.50 4.83
C PHE A 136 -9.17 -18.86 4.42
N VAL A 137 -9.42 -18.95 3.12
CA VAL A 137 -10.79 -19.22 2.61
C VAL A 137 -11.11 -20.70 2.42
N ARG A 138 -10.13 -21.56 2.54
CA ARG A 138 -10.34 -22.99 2.41
C ARG A 138 -10.87 -23.64 3.73
#